data_645c9b7b484a2517fee1071e24d0dbba
#
_entry.id   645c9b7b484a2517fee1071e24d0dbba
#
_cell.length_a   1.000
_cell.length_b   1.000
_cell.length_c   1.000
_cell.angle_alpha   90.00
_cell.angle_beta   90.00
_cell.angle_gamma   90.00
#
_symmetry.space_group_name_H-M   'P 1'
#
loop_
_entity.id
_entity.type
_entity.pdbx_description
1 polymer ?
#
loop_
_entity_poly.entity_id
_entity_poly.type
_entity_poly.pdbx_seq_one_letter_code
_entity_poly.pdbx_strand_id
1 'polypeptide(L)'
;NEYNDGFSYDNWGGYNLLAKLNLWNPEVKNYHLETVKFWVDEFDIDGIRLDAADVLDFGFMKELRSFCNGLKPDFWLMGEVIHGDYSRWANNDMLHSVTNYELHKGLYSGHNDHNYFEIAHTIKRLNGIVGDKKLYTFCDNHDVARIYSKLNNKAHMYNVAILVYTVPGIPSIYYGSEFGIPGNKENGSDWNLRPDLNLADFNEKNELPALYTTLGHLKQRFPELTYGDYRELYLTTGQFAFARCLDGRAVVTALNNADNGAHMEINLPIGANKAVNLLTIDQSTEVQEDTCTDDATAKAWGNARNELLDKAGQLVGASGEIRYKAEDIRKALEALETGADFGQAVWNLFGNLNDTMNNMHRVIGEFEQTMHKQERNAVAAGGDCTGGESLEIRDGKLIVDLPANKGVVVYLTNE
;
A
#
# COMPACT_ATOMS: atom_id res chain seq x y z
N ASN A 1 12.84 -22.37 30.76
CA ASN A 1 12.34 -21.05 31.12
C ASN A 1 12.91 -20.64 32.49
N GLU A 2 12.87 -19.38 32.84
CA GLU A 2 13.41 -18.83 34.09
C GLU A 2 12.60 -19.21 35.34
N TYR A 3 11.37 -19.69 35.17
CA TYR A 3 10.48 -20.08 36.27
C TYR A 3 10.75 -21.51 36.77
N ASN A 4 11.59 -22.28 36.07
CA ASN A 4 11.96 -23.66 36.40
C ASN A 4 10.74 -24.56 36.74
N ASP A 5 9.64 -24.36 35.99
CA ASP A 5 8.37 -25.06 36.16
C ASP A 5 8.28 -26.40 35.38
N GLY A 6 9.38 -26.81 34.75
CA GLY A 6 9.47 -28.04 33.95
C GLY A 6 8.97 -27.90 32.53
N PHE A 7 8.49 -26.71 32.11
CA PHE A 7 8.06 -26.44 30.73
C PHE A 7 9.12 -25.67 29.95
N SER A 8 9.15 -25.88 28.64
CA SER A 8 9.89 -25.06 27.69
C SER A 8 8.91 -24.51 26.65
N TYR A 9 9.16 -23.29 26.20
CA TYR A 9 8.36 -22.64 25.17
C TYR A 9 9.20 -21.63 24.39
N ASP A 10 8.81 -21.38 23.14
CA ASP A 10 9.36 -20.30 22.35
C ASP A 10 8.82 -18.97 22.86
N ASN A 11 9.63 -17.92 22.71
CA ASN A 11 9.25 -16.56 23.08
C ASN A 11 9.67 -15.56 21.98
N TRP A 12 9.16 -14.36 22.06
CA TRP A 12 9.57 -13.29 21.17
C TRP A 12 10.84 -12.62 21.68
N GLY A 13 11.89 -12.61 20.82
CA GLY A 13 13.12 -11.85 21.07
C GLY A 13 13.88 -12.22 22.36
N GLY A 14 13.63 -13.38 22.96
CA GLY A 14 14.24 -13.78 24.25
C GLY A 14 13.48 -13.31 25.50
N TYR A 15 12.33 -12.65 25.32
CA TYR A 15 11.49 -12.16 26.42
C TYR A 15 10.54 -13.27 26.92
N ASN A 16 10.82 -13.86 28.08
CA ASN A 16 10.06 -14.97 28.61
C ASN A 16 8.57 -14.67 28.90
N LEU A 17 8.23 -13.41 29.15
CA LEU A 17 6.83 -12.98 29.33
C LEU A 17 6.03 -12.90 28.03
N LEU A 18 6.70 -12.97 26.87
CA LEU A 18 6.09 -12.93 25.54
C LEU A 18 6.13 -14.33 24.91
N ALA A 19 5.37 -15.26 25.49
CA ALA A 19 5.30 -16.64 25.01
C ALA A 19 4.68 -16.70 23.62
N LYS A 20 5.37 -17.41 22.69
CA LYS A 20 4.89 -17.65 21.34
C LYS A 20 3.86 -18.77 21.35
N LEU A 21 2.68 -18.52 20.84
CA LEU A 21 1.63 -19.51 20.71
C LEU A 21 1.95 -20.53 19.61
N ASN A 22 1.60 -21.79 19.85
CA ASN A 22 1.80 -22.86 18.88
C ASN A 22 0.70 -22.84 17.81
N LEU A 23 0.93 -22.10 16.71
CA LEU A 23 0.00 -22.00 15.58
C LEU A 23 -0.13 -23.30 14.76
N TRP A 24 0.67 -24.33 15.05
CA TRP A 24 0.51 -25.66 14.47
C TRP A 24 -0.56 -26.49 15.22
N ASN A 25 -0.90 -26.09 16.44
CA ASN A 25 -2.01 -26.69 17.15
C ASN A 25 -3.34 -26.20 16.52
N PRO A 26 -4.20 -27.12 16.01
CA PRO A 26 -5.46 -26.74 15.37
C PRO A 26 -6.40 -25.97 16.28
N GLU A 27 -6.45 -26.26 17.57
CA GLU A 27 -7.32 -25.55 18.52
C GLU A 27 -6.88 -24.08 18.67
N VAL A 28 -5.57 -23.84 18.81
CA VAL A 28 -5.02 -22.47 18.88
C VAL A 28 -5.30 -21.70 17.59
N LYS A 29 -5.04 -22.33 16.45
CA LYS A 29 -5.27 -21.74 15.14
C LYS A 29 -6.76 -21.39 14.94
N ASN A 30 -7.64 -22.35 15.17
CA ASN A 30 -9.09 -22.14 15.04
C ASN A 30 -9.59 -21.05 15.97
N TYR A 31 -9.09 -20.97 17.21
CA TYR A 31 -9.42 -19.89 18.12
C TYR A 31 -9.12 -18.51 17.52
N HIS A 32 -7.97 -18.33 16.90
CA HIS A 32 -7.62 -17.06 16.26
C HIS A 32 -8.48 -16.75 15.02
N LEU A 33 -8.76 -17.76 14.18
CA LEU A 33 -9.64 -17.57 13.01
C LEU A 33 -11.07 -17.19 13.45
N GLU A 34 -11.63 -17.88 14.44
CA GLU A 34 -12.95 -17.55 14.98
C GLU A 34 -12.96 -16.16 15.67
N THR A 35 -11.85 -15.74 16.28
CA THR A 35 -11.73 -14.39 16.82
C THR A 35 -11.82 -13.32 15.71
N VAL A 36 -11.16 -13.54 14.57
CA VAL A 36 -11.27 -12.63 13.41
C VAL A 36 -12.71 -12.61 12.89
N LYS A 37 -13.34 -13.79 12.78
CA LYS A 37 -14.75 -13.87 12.38
C LYS A 37 -15.65 -13.11 13.34
N PHE A 38 -15.46 -13.26 14.64
CA PHE A 38 -16.20 -12.51 15.67
C PHE A 38 -16.05 -11.00 15.47
N TRP A 39 -14.84 -10.50 15.21
CA TRP A 39 -14.64 -9.08 14.99
C TRP A 39 -15.29 -8.56 13.70
N VAL A 40 -15.33 -9.38 12.64
CA VAL A 40 -16.06 -9.04 11.42
C VAL A 40 -17.57 -9.01 11.68
N ASP A 41 -18.11 -10.02 12.38
CA ASP A 41 -19.55 -10.14 12.62
C ASP A 41 -20.07 -9.04 13.58
N GLU A 42 -19.32 -8.70 14.63
CA GLU A 42 -19.76 -7.78 15.69
C GLU A 42 -19.38 -6.32 15.42
N PHE A 43 -18.25 -6.06 14.75
CA PHE A 43 -17.71 -4.72 14.59
C PHE A 43 -17.54 -4.30 13.13
N ASP A 44 -17.88 -5.18 12.18
CA ASP A 44 -17.81 -4.94 10.73
C ASP A 44 -16.43 -4.44 10.25
N ILE A 45 -15.35 -4.96 10.85
CA ILE A 45 -13.99 -4.56 10.46
C ILE A 45 -13.65 -4.98 9.04
N ASP A 46 -12.81 -4.19 8.36
CA ASP A 46 -12.38 -4.41 6.96
C ASP A 46 -10.95 -4.93 6.84
N GLY A 47 -10.27 -5.13 7.95
CA GLY A 47 -8.92 -5.65 7.94
C GLY A 47 -8.30 -5.74 9.33
N ILE A 48 -7.13 -6.37 9.40
CA ILE A 48 -6.33 -6.47 10.64
C ILE A 48 -4.86 -6.22 10.37
N ARG A 49 -4.17 -5.70 11.38
CA ARG A 49 -2.72 -5.68 11.47
C ARG A 49 -2.23 -6.84 12.33
N LEU A 50 -1.29 -7.60 11.83
CA LEU A 50 -0.57 -8.64 12.57
C LEU A 50 0.69 -8.04 13.18
N ASP A 51 0.75 -8.05 14.51
CA ASP A 51 1.93 -7.69 15.28
C ASP A 51 3.04 -8.70 15.06
N ALA A 52 4.31 -8.26 15.01
CA ALA A 52 5.48 -9.11 14.84
C ALA A 52 5.29 -10.21 13.76
N ALA A 53 4.74 -9.85 12.60
CA ALA A 53 4.40 -10.79 11.54
C ALA A 53 5.62 -11.52 10.96
N ASP A 54 6.82 -10.99 11.14
CA ASP A 54 8.07 -11.60 10.71
C ASP A 54 8.41 -12.90 11.45
N VAL A 55 7.82 -13.12 12.62
CA VAL A 55 8.01 -14.35 13.42
C VAL A 55 6.79 -15.29 13.43
N LEU A 56 5.71 -14.92 12.72
CA LEU A 56 4.53 -15.77 12.59
C LEU A 56 4.76 -16.92 11.59
N ASP A 57 4.04 -18.01 11.79
CA ASP A 57 4.06 -19.16 10.89
C ASP A 57 3.44 -18.80 9.51
N PHE A 58 4.15 -19.12 8.43
CA PHE A 58 3.68 -18.85 7.06
C PHE A 58 2.45 -19.68 6.69
N GLY A 59 2.34 -20.92 7.21
CA GLY A 59 1.17 -21.76 6.99
C GLY A 59 -0.07 -21.13 7.61
N PHE A 60 0.05 -20.61 8.82
CA PHE A 60 -1.02 -19.85 9.48
C PHE A 60 -1.43 -18.61 8.68
N MET A 61 -0.47 -17.81 8.18
CA MET A 61 -0.79 -16.60 7.41
C MET A 61 -1.52 -16.92 6.10
N LYS A 62 -1.17 -18.01 5.42
CA LYS A 62 -1.89 -18.46 4.22
C LYS A 62 -3.32 -18.89 4.54
N GLU A 63 -3.50 -19.65 5.62
CA GLU A 63 -4.82 -20.08 6.05
C GLU A 63 -5.68 -18.91 6.50
N LEU A 64 -5.11 -17.96 7.25
CA LEU A 64 -5.75 -16.71 7.64
C LEU A 64 -6.20 -15.90 6.40
N ARG A 65 -5.34 -15.78 5.37
CA ARG A 65 -5.70 -15.11 4.11
C ARG A 65 -6.91 -15.76 3.47
N SER A 66 -6.89 -17.08 3.31
CA SER A 66 -8.00 -17.83 2.71
C SER A 66 -9.28 -17.69 3.53
N PHE A 67 -9.17 -17.75 4.84
CA PHE A 67 -10.30 -17.59 5.76
C PHE A 67 -10.92 -16.19 5.67
N CYS A 68 -10.10 -15.14 5.71
CA CYS A 68 -10.57 -13.76 5.63
C CYS A 68 -11.22 -13.45 4.28
N ASN A 69 -10.68 -13.95 3.16
CA ASN A 69 -11.30 -13.81 1.84
C ASN A 69 -12.69 -14.46 1.77
N GLY A 70 -12.95 -15.49 2.59
CA GLY A 70 -14.27 -16.12 2.73
C GLY A 70 -15.24 -15.31 3.59
N LEU A 71 -14.75 -14.43 4.46
CA LEU A 71 -15.58 -13.54 5.28
C LEU A 71 -15.96 -12.26 4.53
N LYS A 72 -14.95 -11.56 4.01
CA LYS A 72 -15.12 -10.35 3.18
C LYS A 72 -14.14 -10.40 2.01
N PRO A 73 -14.57 -10.23 0.74
CA PRO A 73 -13.68 -10.30 -0.43
C PRO A 73 -12.49 -9.33 -0.38
N ASP A 74 -12.71 -8.13 0.16
CA ASP A 74 -11.72 -7.04 0.23
C ASP A 74 -11.07 -6.90 1.62
N PHE A 75 -11.15 -7.95 2.45
CA PHE A 75 -10.57 -7.90 3.80
C PHE A 75 -9.06 -7.72 3.75
N TRP A 76 -8.56 -6.62 4.31
CA TRP A 76 -7.17 -6.25 4.21
C TRP A 76 -6.31 -6.84 5.33
N LEU A 77 -5.21 -7.51 4.95
CA LEU A 77 -4.23 -8.06 5.88
C LEU A 77 -2.91 -7.29 5.77
N MET A 78 -2.46 -6.71 6.86
CA MET A 78 -1.19 -6.00 6.97
C MET A 78 -0.37 -6.60 8.11
N GLY A 79 0.93 -6.76 7.91
CA GLY A 79 1.84 -7.29 8.92
C GLY A 79 2.93 -6.33 9.31
N GLU A 80 3.32 -6.35 10.57
CA GLU A 80 4.54 -5.70 10.99
C GLU A 80 5.74 -6.57 10.65
N VAL A 81 6.61 -6.05 9.78
CA VAL A 81 7.89 -6.66 9.39
C VAL A 81 8.94 -5.55 9.40
N ILE A 82 9.96 -5.71 10.26
CA ILE A 82 10.99 -4.68 10.41
C ILE A 82 12.09 -4.86 9.36
N HIS A 83 12.56 -6.09 9.15
CA HIS A 83 13.71 -6.40 8.31
C HIS A 83 13.45 -7.58 7.38
N GLY A 84 14.19 -7.63 6.27
CA GLY A 84 14.21 -8.76 5.35
C GLY A 84 13.63 -8.46 3.98
N ASP A 85 13.45 -9.50 3.20
CA ASP A 85 12.80 -9.43 1.91
C ASP A 85 11.28 -9.40 2.11
N TYR A 86 10.69 -8.23 1.97
CA TYR A 86 9.26 -7.99 2.21
C TYR A 86 8.33 -8.84 1.33
N SER A 87 8.78 -9.30 0.15
CA SER A 87 7.98 -10.17 -0.71
C SER A 87 7.67 -11.55 -0.09
N ARG A 88 8.43 -11.95 0.92
CA ARG A 88 8.18 -13.19 1.66
C ARG A 88 6.85 -13.17 2.40
N TRP A 89 6.40 -11.99 2.82
CA TRP A 89 5.17 -11.78 3.57
C TRP A 89 4.10 -11.10 2.73
N ALA A 90 4.46 -10.00 2.02
CA ALA A 90 3.56 -9.26 1.15
C ALA A 90 3.50 -9.93 -0.23
N ASN A 91 2.53 -10.81 -0.42
CA ASN A 91 2.31 -11.56 -1.68
C ASN A 91 0.85 -12.00 -1.80
N ASN A 92 0.52 -12.68 -2.89
CA ASN A 92 -0.87 -13.06 -3.17
C ASN A 92 -1.43 -14.14 -2.22
N ASP A 93 -0.56 -14.91 -1.58
CA ASP A 93 -0.95 -16.04 -0.72
C ASP A 93 -1.14 -15.64 0.74
N MET A 94 -0.51 -14.54 1.19
CA MET A 94 -0.46 -14.16 2.61
C MET A 94 -0.94 -12.73 2.85
N LEU A 95 -0.04 -11.78 3.06
CA LEU A 95 -0.41 -10.43 3.43
C LEU A 95 -0.49 -9.51 2.21
N HIS A 96 -1.42 -8.56 2.24
CA HIS A 96 -1.54 -7.54 1.20
C HIS A 96 -0.42 -6.50 1.30
N SER A 97 0.05 -6.24 2.51
CA SER A 97 1.05 -5.20 2.81
C SER A 97 1.86 -5.56 4.05
N VAL A 98 3.03 -4.96 4.16
CA VAL A 98 3.83 -4.94 5.39
C VAL A 98 4.37 -3.53 5.65
N THR A 99 4.80 -3.29 6.89
CA THR A 99 5.39 -2.02 7.34
C THR A 99 6.68 -1.69 6.59
N ASN A 100 6.80 -0.45 6.12
CA ASN A 100 7.96 0.02 5.35
C ASN A 100 9.01 0.68 6.25
N TYR A 101 9.65 -0.11 7.12
CA TYR A 101 10.71 0.38 8.02
C TYR A 101 11.96 0.86 7.29
N GLU A 102 12.24 0.31 6.11
CA GLU A 102 13.40 0.74 5.34
C GLU A 102 13.24 2.16 4.81
N LEU A 103 12.07 2.50 4.27
CA LEU A 103 11.81 3.87 3.85
C LEU A 103 11.69 4.80 5.06
N HIS A 104 11.08 4.36 6.17
CA HIS A 104 11.10 5.12 7.43
C HIS A 104 12.53 5.54 7.81
N LYS A 105 13.49 4.60 7.76
CA LYS A 105 14.90 4.93 8.01
C LYS A 105 15.42 5.95 6.99
N GLY A 106 15.20 5.71 5.70
CA GLY A 106 15.64 6.60 4.63
C GLY A 106 15.09 8.03 4.76
N LEU A 107 13.82 8.17 5.22
CA LEU A 107 13.19 9.47 5.39
C LEU A 107 13.95 10.38 6.37
N TYR A 108 14.34 9.89 7.55
CA TYR A 108 15.05 10.74 8.49
C TYR A 108 16.55 10.82 8.20
N SER A 109 17.22 9.72 7.82
CA SER A 109 18.66 9.77 7.57
C SER A 109 18.98 10.55 6.30
N GLY A 110 18.25 10.30 5.20
CA GLY A 110 18.47 11.00 3.94
C GLY A 110 18.25 12.51 4.04
N HIS A 111 17.30 12.96 4.86
CA HIS A 111 17.13 14.39 5.12
C HIS A 111 18.22 14.98 6.02
N ASN A 112 18.58 14.27 7.10
CA ASN A 112 19.63 14.74 8.02
C ASN A 112 21.01 14.83 7.38
N ASP A 113 21.29 13.94 6.44
CA ASP A 113 22.56 13.86 5.71
C ASP A 113 22.53 14.67 4.39
N HIS A 114 21.42 15.37 4.10
CA HIS A 114 21.18 16.04 2.81
C HIS A 114 21.48 15.12 1.62
N ASN A 115 20.96 13.86 1.67
CA ASN A 115 21.30 12.82 0.73
C ASN A 115 20.07 12.09 0.17
N TYR A 116 19.48 12.64 -0.89
CA TYR A 116 18.35 12.01 -1.56
C TYR A 116 18.69 10.73 -2.32
N PHE A 117 19.96 10.41 -2.58
CA PHE A 117 20.33 9.11 -3.15
C PHE A 117 19.90 7.95 -2.25
N GLU A 118 19.94 8.11 -0.92
CA GLU A 118 19.48 7.07 0.01
C GLU A 118 17.98 6.78 -0.17
N ILE A 119 17.17 7.83 -0.24
CA ILE A 119 15.71 7.71 -0.39
C ILE A 119 15.37 7.11 -1.77
N ALA A 120 15.93 7.66 -2.85
CA ALA A 120 15.71 7.20 -4.21
C ALA A 120 16.11 5.72 -4.39
N HIS A 121 17.28 5.34 -3.87
CA HIS A 121 17.74 3.95 -3.91
C HIS A 121 16.81 3.01 -3.15
N THR A 122 16.35 3.42 -1.96
CA THR A 122 15.41 2.63 -1.14
C THR A 122 14.09 2.42 -1.89
N ILE A 123 13.50 3.45 -2.47
CA ILE A 123 12.25 3.35 -3.25
C ILE A 123 12.44 2.39 -4.43
N LYS A 124 13.50 2.58 -5.22
CA LYS A 124 13.79 1.75 -6.41
C LYS A 124 13.98 0.27 -6.04
N ARG A 125 14.72 0.01 -4.97
CA ARG A 125 14.97 -1.36 -4.49
C ARG A 125 13.70 -2.01 -4.00
N LEU A 126 12.90 -1.31 -3.18
CA LEU A 126 11.64 -1.83 -2.65
C LEU A 126 10.64 -2.13 -3.76
N ASN A 127 10.47 -1.24 -4.74
CA ASN A 127 9.60 -1.49 -5.90
C ASN A 127 10.03 -2.75 -6.68
N GLY A 128 11.33 -3.01 -6.80
CA GLY A 128 11.86 -4.23 -7.41
C GLY A 128 11.59 -5.50 -6.61
N ILE A 129 11.50 -5.41 -5.28
CA ILE A 129 11.27 -6.54 -4.37
C ILE A 129 9.78 -6.89 -4.31
N VAL A 130 8.91 -5.90 -4.08
CA VAL A 130 7.49 -6.14 -3.79
C VAL A 130 6.59 -6.12 -5.03
N GLY A 131 7.11 -5.71 -6.18
CA GLY A 131 6.37 -5.67 -7.44
C GLY A 131 5.14 -4.75 -7.37
N ASP A 132 3.97 -5.33 -7.56
CA ASP A 132 2.68 -4.62 -7.54
C ASP A 132 2.16 -4.33 -6.12
N LYS A 133 2.73 -4.95 -5.09
CA LYS A 133 2.29 -4.75 -3.71
C LYS A 133 2.60 -3.34 -3.21
N LYS A 134 1.72 -2.81 -2.38
CA LYS A 134 1.86 -1.48 -1.77
C LYS A 134 2.26 -1.64 -0.31
N LEU A 135 3.43 -1.13 0.06
CA LEU A 135 3.89 -1.16 1.44
C LEU A 135 3.19 -0.09 2.29
N TYR A 136 2.94 -0.42 3.55
CA TYR A 136 2.43 0.49 4.57
C TYR A 136 3.52 1.49 4.94
N THR A 137 3.46 2.69 4.35
CA THR A 137 4.51 3.70 4.38
C THR A 137 4.23 4.75 5.45
N PHE A 138 5.17 4.95 6.34
CA PHE A 138 5.04 5.84 7.49
C PHE A 138 6.34 6.61 7.77
N CYS A 139 6.25 7.76 8.41
CA CYS A 139 7.41 8.52 8.88
C CYS A 139 7.77 8.23 10.35
N ASP A 140 6.79 7.88 11.16
CA ASP A 140 6.93 7.38 12.53
C ASP A 140 5.71 6.54 12.92
N ASN A 141 5.80 5.87 14.08
CA ASN A 141 4.73 5.09 14.66
C ASN A 141 4.88 5.04 16.20
N HIS A 142 4.08 4.17 16.85
CA HIS A 142 4.06 4.02 18.30
C HIS A 142 5.29 3.31 18.91
N ASP A 143 6.17 2.74 18.06
CA ASP A 143 7.36 1.97 18.48
C ASP A 143 8.69 2.63 18.14
N VAL A 144 8.68 3.72 17.37
CA VAL A 144 9.88 4.47 17.02
C VAL A 144 9.79 5.94 17.44
N ALA A 145 10.92 6.59 17.64
CA ALA A 145 10.95 8.02 17.95
C ALA A 145 10.22 8.83 16.88
N ARG A 146 9.47 9.83 17.31
CA ARG A 146 8.72 10.73 16.43
C ARG A 146 9.64 11.33 15.37
N ILE A 147 9.15 11.43 14.13
CA ILE A 147 9.94 11.97 13.02
C ILE A 147 10.43 13.39 13.32
N TYR A 148 9.61 14.23 13.96
CA TYR A 148 10.01 15.56 14.40
C TYR A 148 11.25 15.52 15.30
N SER A 149 11.35 14.55 16.22
CA SER A 149 12.53 14.39 17.09
C SER A 149 13.76 13.87 16.35
N LYS A 150 13.56 13.02 15.32
CA LYS A 150 14.65 12.44 14.53
C LYS A 150 15.29 13.42 13.54
N LEU A 151 14.53 14.36 13.01
CA LEU A 151 15.03 15.35 12.06
C LEU A 151 15.89 16.42 12.75
N ASN A 152 17.09 16.68 12.23
CA ASN A 152 17.95 17.77 12.69
C ASN A 152 17.33 19.13 12.33
N ASN A 153 16.96 19.32 11.06
CA ASN A 153 16.23 20.49 10.59
C ASN A 153 14.72 20.19 10.51
N LYS A 154 13.92 20.88 11.32
CA LYS A 154 12.47 20.66 11.40
C LYS A 154 11.71 21.08 10.14
N ALA A 155 12.29 21.95 9.31
CA ALA A 155 11.72 22.31 8.00
C ALA A 155 11.60 21.10 7.06
N HIS A 156 12.41 20.05 7.25
CA HIS A 156 12.33 18.81 6.49
C HIS A 156 11.02 18.03 6.72
N MET A 157 10.25 18.34 7.78
CA MET A 157 8.89 17.78 7.96
C MET A 157 8.02 17.98 6.73
N TYR A 158 8.18 19.11 6.02
CA TYR A 158 7.45 19.42 4.80
C TYR A 158 7.73 18.39 3.70
N ASN A 159 9.00 18.13 3.42
CA ASN A 159 9.40 17.18 2.39
C ASN A 159 9.08 15.72 2.77
N VAL A 160 9.19 15.38 4.06
CA VAL A 160 8.79 14.07 4.58
C VAL A 160 7.30 13.82 4.36
N ALA A 161 6.45 14.80 4.67
CA ALA A 161 5.01 14.69 4.43
C ALA A 161 4.70 14.44 2.94
N ILE A 162 5.30 15.23 2.03
CA ILE A 162 5.13 15.03 0.58
C ILE A 162 5.55 13.61 0.17
N LEU A 163 6.72 13.14 0.62
CA LEU A 163 7.21 11.80 0.27
C LEU A 163 6.26 10.70 0.73
N VAL A 164 5.79 10.73 1.98
CA VAL A 164 4.88 9.71 2.51
C VAL A 164 3.64 9.53 1.64
N TYR A 165 3.09 10.62 1.10
CA TYR A 165 1.88 10.58 0.28
C TYR A 165 2.12 10.28 -1.20
N THR A 166 3.30 10.62 -1.75
CA THR A 166 3.53 10.58 -3.20
C THR A 166 4.35 9.39 -3.69
N VAL A 167 5.16 8.76 -2.84
CA VAL A 167 5.86 7.51 -3.19
C VAL A 167 4.91 6.34 -3.39
N PRO A 168 5.32 5.29 -4.10
CA PRO A 168 4.56 4.03 -4.15
C PRO A 168 4.35 3.46 -2.75
N GLY A 169 3.10 3.37 -2.30
CA GLY A 169 2.77 2.87 -0.97
C GLY A 169 1.40 3.33 -0.48
N ILE A 170 1.04 2.87 0.71
CA ILE A 170 -0.16 3.26 1.44
C ILE A 170 0.31 4.22 2.55
N PRO A 171 -0.02 5.51 2.49
CA PRO A 171 0.40 6.46 3.51
C PRO A 171 -0.25 6.17 4.85
N SER A 172 0.55 6.19 5.90
CA SER A 172 0.10 6.04 7.28
C SER A 172 0.64 7.19 8.12
N ILE A 173 -0.27 7.88 8.79
CA ILE A 173 0.06 9.01 9.64
C ILE A 173 -0.25 8.63 11.09
N TYR A 174 0.80 8.61 11.91
CA TYR A 174 0.64 8.41 13.34
C TYR A 174 0.17 9.72 13.98
N TYR A 175 -0.86 9.64 14.82
CA TYR A 175 -1.51 10.83 15.40
C TYR A 175 -0.50 11.81 16.03
N GLY A 176 -0.68 13.08 15.73
CA GLY A 176 0.20 14.16 16.20
C GLY A 176 1.42 14.43 15.32
N SER A 177 1.78 13.53 14.37
CA SER A 177 2.89 13.77 13.44
C SER A 177 2.56 14.91 12.47
N GLU A 178 1.30 15.06 12.11
CA GLU A 178 0.76 16.17 11.31
C GLU A 178 0.91 17.52 12.00
N PHE A 179 1.08 17.55 13.32
CA PHE A 179 1.37 18.76 14.11
C PHE A 179 2.84 18.90 14.48
N GLY A 180 3.68 17.91 14.11
CA GLY A 180 5.11 17.92 14.44
C GLY A 180 5.39 17.73 15.92
N ILE A 181 4.62 16.89 16.63
CA ILE A 181 4.87 16.64 18.05
C ILE A 181 6.20 15.88 18.27
N PRO A 182 7.00 16.25 19.27
CA PRO A 182 8.21 15.52 19.60
C PRO A 182 7.91 14.25 20.41
N GLY A 183 8.86 13.32 20.42
CA GLY A 183 8.84 12.13 21.28
C GLY A 183 10.02 11.21 21.01
N ASN A 184 10.67 10.77 22.10
CA ASN A 184 11.73 9.77 22.08
C ASN A 184 11.43 8.69 23.11
N LYS A 185 11.97 7.48 22.91
CA LYS A 185 11.99 6.46 23.97
C LYS A 185 12.91 6.93 25.10
N GLU A 186 12.47 6.80 26.31
CA GLU A 186 13.25 7.14 27.49
C GLU A 186 13.26 5.97 28.48
N ASN A 187 14.44 5.59 28.96
CA ASN A 187 14.62 4.51 29.94
C ASN A 187 13.93 3.19 29.56
N GLY A 188 13.84 2.89 28.25
CA GLY A 188 13.15 1.70 27.74
C GLY A 188 11.63 1.81 27.68
N SER A 189 11.07 2.99 28.01
CA SER A 189 9.63 3.24 27.94
C SER A 189 9.22 3.91 26.64
N ASP A 190 8.04 3.52 26.13
CA ASP A 190 7.39 4.06 24.92
C ASP A 190 6.41 5.19 25.24
N TRP A 191 6.17 5.55 26.50
CA TRP A 191 5.13 6.50 26.88
C TRP A 191 5.26 7.85 26.17
N ASN A 192 6.47 8.34 25.98
CA ASN A 192 6.71 9.61 25.30
C ASN A 192 6.43 9.56 23.78
N LEU A 193 6.23 8.37 23.22
CA LEU A 193 5.78 8.19 21.84
C LEU A 193 4.27 8.24 21.70
N ARG A 194 3.54 8.06 22.81
CA ARG A 194 2.08 7.87 22.87
C ARG A 194 1.42 8.89 23.82
N PRO A 195 1.70 10.20 23.66
CA PRO A 195 1.13 11.21 24.54
C PRO A 195 -0.39 11.33 24.35
N ASP A 196 -1.08 11.69 25.42
CA ASP A 196 -2.43 12.20 25.31
C ASP A 196 -2.40 13.57 24.63
N LEU A 197 -3.28 13.80 23.66
CA LEU A 197 -3.39 15.05 22.93
C LEU A 197 -4.69 15.76 23.26
N ASN A 198 -4.60 17.02 23.61
CA ASN A 198 -5.74 17.92 23.63
C ASN A 198 -5.80 18.66 22.28
N LEU A 199 -6.75 18.32 21.41
CA LEU A 199 -6.87 18.91 20.07
C LEU A 199 -7.06 20.43 20.10
N ALA A 200 -7.57 21.01 21.20
CA ALA A 200 -7.69 22.45 21.35
C ALA A 200 -6.34 23.19 21.38
N ASP A 201 -5.25 22.49 21.66
CA ASP A 201 -3.90 23.06 21.68
C ASP A 201 -3.26 23.15 20.29
N PHE A 202 -3.90 22.58 19.27
CA PHE A 202 -3.38 22.50 17.90
C PHE A 202 -4.19 23.37 16.93
N ASN A 203 -3.45 24.00 16.00
CA ASN A 203 -4.05 24.83 14.97
C ASN A 203 -3.94 24.15 13.60
N GLU A 204 -5.04 23.66 13.09
CA GLU A 204 -5.14 22.97 11.79
C GLU A 204 -4.76 23.87 10.60
N LYS A 205 -4.77 25.19 10.78
CA LYS A 205 -4.39 26.17 9.74
C LYS A 205 -2.88 26.45 9.69
N ASN A 206 -2.09 25.87 10.58
CA ASN A 206 -0.65 25.92 10.47
C ASN A 206 -0.17 25.21 9.19
N GLU A 207 1.00 25.59 8.68
CA GLU A 207 1.51 25.10 7.39
C GLU A 207 1.55 23.57 7.31
N LEU A 208 2.01 22.90 8.36
CA LEU A 208 2.19 21.45 8.32
C LEU A 208 0.85 20.68 8.34
N PRO A 209 -0.09 20.92 9.26
CA PRO A 209 -1.42 20.28 9.20
C PRO A 209 -2.16 20.58 7.91
N ALA A 210 -2.11 21.82 7.41
CA ALA A 210 -2.73 22.18 6.13
C ALA A 210 -2.12 21.40 4.96
N LEU A 211 -0.80 21.21 4.95
CA LEU A 211 -0.13 20.34 3.96
C LEU A 211 -0.61 18.90 4.03
N TYR A 212 -0.70 18.31 5.23
CA TYR A 212 -1.20 16.93 5.39
C TYR A 212 -2.62 16.77 4.88
N THR A 213 -3.50 17.74 5.17
CA THR A 213 -4.88 17.77 4.65
C THR A 213 -4.88 17.82 3.12
N THR A 214 -4.09 18.75 2.52
CA THR A 214 -3.93 18.85 1.07
C THR A 214 -3.47 17.54 0.46
N LEU A 215 -2.39 16.95 0.98
CA LEU A 215 -1.83 15.70 0.46
C LEU A 215 -2.81 14.52 0.59
N GLY A 216 -3.61 14.48 1.65
CA GLY A 216 -4.68 13.49 1.83
C GLY A 216 -5.71 13.59 0.71
N HIS A 217 -6.23 14.79 0.42
CA HIS A 217 -7.15 15.03 -0.69
C HIS A 217 -6.53 14.72 -2.04
N LEU A 218 -5.26 15.09 -2.28
CA LEU A 218 -4.57 14.76 -3.52
C LEU A 218 -4.44 13.24 -3.70
N LYS A 219 -4.14 12.50 -2.64
CA LYS A 219 -4.04 11.03 -2.70
C LYS A 219 -5.36 10.37 -3.10
N GLN A 220 -6.48 10.92 -2.67
CA GLN A 220 -7.82 10.45 -3.04
C GLN A 220 -8.19 10.87 -4.46
N ARG A 221 -7.87 12.11 -4.84
CA ARG A 221 -8.30 12.73 -6.09
C ARG A 221 -7.47 12.33 -7.32
N PHE A 222 -6.17 12.03 -7.14
CA PHE A 222 -5.26 11.72 -8.25
C PHE A 222 -4.87 10.24 -8.24
N PRO A 223 -5.50 9.40 -9.08
CA PRO A 223 -5.24 7.96 -9.14
C PRO A 223 -3.78 7.65 -9.51
N GLU A 224 -3.08 8.56 -10.17
CA GLU A 224 -1.65 8.47 -10.46
C GLU A 224 -0.85 8.23 -9.17
N LEU A 225 -1.20 8.88 -8.06
CA LEU A 225 -0.52 8.71 -6.77
C LEU A 225 -0.74 7.31 -6.15
N THR A 226 -1.82 6.63 -6.50
CA THR A 226 -2.16 5.30 -5.98
C THR A 226 -1.71 4.19 -6.93
N TYR A 227 -2.03 4.31 -8.23
CA TYR A 227 -1.86 3.25 -9.22
C TYR A 227 -0.75 3.52 -10.25
N GLY A 228 -0.26 4.77 -10.35
CA GLY A 228 0.73 5.16 -11.35
C GLY A 228 2.09 4.49 -11.18
N ASP A 229 2.77 4.25 -12.30
CA ASP A 229 4.14 3.75 -12.33
C ASP A 229 5.12 4.80 -11.79
N TYR A 230 6.08 4.33 -11.00
CA TYR A 230 7.15 5.19 -10.49
C TYR A 230 8.25 5.38 -11.53
N ARG A 231 8.66 6.63 -11.77
CA ARG A 231 9.80 7.00 -12.63
C ARG A 231 10.66 8.06 -11.94
N GLU A 232 11.92 7.77 -11.73
CA GLU A 232 12.91 8.75 -11.29
C GLU A 232 13.21 9.71 -12.45
N LEU A 233 13.20 11.03 -12.20
CA LEU A 233 13.35 12.05 -13.23
C LEU A 233 14.59 12.93 -13.01
N TYR A 234 14.91 13.23 -11.76
CA TYR A 234 16.03 14.11 -11.40
C TYR A 234 16.57 13.71 -10.03
N LEU A 235 17.88 13.58 -9.88
CA LEU A 235 18.49 13.17 -8.63
C LEU A 235 19.86 13.79 -8.43
N THR A 236 20.02 14.48 -7.31
CA THR A 236 21.28 14.95 -6.76
C THR A 236 21.30 14.64 -5.26
N THR A 237 22.32 15.03 -4.54
CA THR A 237 22.32 14.92 -3.08
C THR A 237 21.20 15.75 -2.45
N GLY A 238 21.01 16.99 -2.91
CA GLY A 238 20.05 17.96 -2.33
C GLY A 238 18.70 18.04 -3.03
N GLN A 239 18.57 17.52 -4.25
CA GLN A 239 17.34 17.62 -5.03
C GLN A 239 16.92 16.26 -5.56
N PHE A 240 15.60 16.04 -5.55
CA PHE A 240 15.00 14.81 -6.04
C PHE A 240 13.67 15.07 -6.72
N ALA A 241 13.51 14.52 -7.94
CA ALA A 241 12.19 14.48 -8.57
C ALA A 241 11.88 13.12 -9.16
N PHE A 242 10.62 12.73 -9.04
CA PHE A 242 10.06 11.52 -9.61
C PHE A 242 8.64 11.74 -10.07
N ALA A 243 8.17 10.86 -10.95
CA ALA A 243 6.78 10.87 -11.41
C ALA A 243 6.04 9.60 -11.00
N ARG A 244 4.73 9.75 -10.90
CA ARG A 244 3.73 8.68 -10.88
C ARG A 244 2.93 8.83 -12.17
N CYS A 245 3.11 7.88 -13.10
CA CYS A 245 2.53 7.93 -14.45
C CYS A 245 1.38 6.94 -14.57
N LEU A 246 0.24 7.40 -15.09
CA LEU A 246 -0.94 6.58 -15.32
C LEU A 246 -1.69 7.08 -16.56
N ASP A 247 -1.93 6.22 -17.53
CA ASP A 247 -2.82 6.46 -18.68
C ASP A 247 -2.55 7.80 -19.41
N GLY A 248 -1.26 8.12 -19.66
CA GLY A 248 -0.85 9.31 -20.37
C GLY A 248 -0.83 10.60 -19.54
N ARG A 249 -1.13 10.53 -18.25
CA ARG A 249 -1.05 11.62 -17.25
C ARG A 249 0.06 11.32 -16.26
N ALA A 250 0.53 12.34 -15.54
CA ALA A 250 1.54 12.14 -14.51
C ALA A 250 1.41 13.16 -13.37
N VAL A 251 1.68 12.69 -12.16
CA VAL A 251 1.96 13.55 -11.01
C VAL A 251 3.46 13.52 -10.76
N VAL A 252 4.11 14.68 -10.85
CA VAL A 252 5.53 14.86 -10.58
C VAL A 252 5.71 15.45 -9.20
N THR A 253 6.53 14.80 -8.38
CA THR A 253 6.99 15.32 -7.09
C THR A 253 8.41 15.84 -7.27
N ALA A 254 8.69 17.08 -6.90
CA ALA A 254 10.03 17.67 -6.89
C ALA A 254 10.35 18.23 -5.51
N LEU A 255 11.52 17.92 -4.99
CA LEU A 255 11.94 18.20 -3.61
C LEU A 255 13.33 18.81 -3.57
N ASN A 256 13.53 19.74 -2.66
CA ASN A 256 14.81 20.34 -2.31
C ASN A 256 15.04 20.22 -0.79
N ASN A 257 16.07 19.50 -0.34
CA ASN A 257 16.46 19.44 1.06
C ASN A 257 17.72 20.22 1.38
N ALA A 258 18.22 20.99 0.42
CA ALA A 258 19.34 21.89 0.66
C ALA A 258 18.90 23.16 1.41
N ASP A 259 19.84 23.79 2.11
CA ASP A 259 19.61 25.04 2.88
C ASP A 259 19.52 26.29 1.97
N ASN A 260 19.65 26.11 0.66
CA ASN A 260 19.50 27.15 -0.35
C ASN A 260 18.41 26.80 -1.35
N GLY A 261 17.89 27.80 -2.06
CA GLY A 261 16.97 27.57 -3.17
C GLY A 261 17.62 26.76 -4.30
N ALA A 262 16.83 26.01 -5.03
CA ALA A 262 17.27 25.19 -6.14
C ALA A 262 16.45 25.46 -7.41
N HIS A 263 17.13 25.55 -8.54
CA HIS A 263 16.55 25.56 -9.88
C HIS A 263 16.68 24.18 -10.49
N MET A 264 15.58 23.60 -10.97
CA MET A 264 15.53 22.26 -11.53
C MET A 264 14.90 22.30 -12.92
N GLU A 265 15.60 21.75 -13.91
CA GLU A 265 15.06 21.46 -15.25
C GLU A 265 14.80 19.95 -15.35
N ILE A 266 13.54 19.55 -15.27
CA ILE A 266 13.11 18.15 -15.15
C ILE A 266 12.56 17.68 -16.48
N ASN A 267 13.16 16.65 -17.09
CA ASN A 267 12.61 16.04 -18.30
C ASN A 267 11.20 15.51 -18.06
N LEU A 268 10.27 15.83 -18.95
CA LEU A 268 8.89 15.37 -18.84
C LEU A 268 8.80 13.85 -19.01
N PRO A 269 8.12 13.15 -18.12
CA PRO A 269 7.93 11.70 -18.20
C PRO A 269 6.92 11.28 -19.27
N ILE A 270 6.09 12.23 -19.70
CA ILE A 270 5.03 12.09 -20.72
C ILE A 270 5.03 13.33 -21.61
N GLY A 271 4.39 13.26 -22.78
CA GLY A 271 4.05 14.47 -23.53
C GLY A 271 3.00 15.26 -22.75
N ALA A 272 3.33 16.49 -22.34
CA ALA A 272 2.43 17.39 -21.64
C ALA A 272 2.64 18.82 -22.11
N ASN A 273 1.58 19.62 -22.18
CA ASN A 273 1.61 21.03 -22.49
C ASN A 273 1.17 21.92 -21.32
N LYS A 274 0.66 21.32 -20.26
CA LYS A 274 0.19 22.01 -19.05
C LYS A 274 0.78 21.37 -17.80
N ALA A 275 1.24 22.17 -16.88
CA ALA A 275 1.75 21.79 -15.59
C ALA A 275 1.12 22.64 -14.48
N VAL A 276 0.50 22.00 -13.49
CA VAL A 276 -0.24 22.67 -12.42
C VAL A 276 0.30 22.24 -11.05
N ASN A 277 0.63 23.21 -10.22
CA ASN A 277 1.03 22.97 -8.82
C ASN A 277 -0.18 22.54 -7.99
N LEU A 278 -0.25 21.30 -7.63
CA LEU A 278 -1.36 20.72 -6.87
C LEU A 278 -1.41 21.18 -5.40
N LEU A 279 -0.34 21.71 -4.85
CA LEU A 279 -0.34 22.24 -3.48
C LEU A 279 -1.04 23.61 -3.38
N THR A 280 -1.35 24.24 -4.52
CA THR A 280 -2.00 25.56 -4.60
C THR A 280 -3.43 25.51 -5.12
N ILE A 281 -3.97 24.33 -5.48
CA ILE A 281 -5.35 24.20 -5.95
C ILE A 281 -6.34 24.59 -4.85
N ASP A 282 -7.46 25.15 -5.26
CA ASP A 282 -8.56 25.46 -4.34
C ASP A 282 -9.19 24.15 -3.84
N GLN A 283 -9.11 23.93 -2.54
CA GLN A 283 -9.66 22.74 -1.87
C GLN A 283 -11.10 22.93 -1.42
N SER A 284 -11.68 24.11 -1.61
CA SER A 284 -13.06 24.42 -1.25
C SER A 284 -14.10 23.74 -2.15
N THR A 285 -13.69 23.19 -3.31
CA THR A 285 -14.51 22.25 -4.06
C THR A 285 -14.53 20.91 -3.30
N GLU A 286 -15.54 20.74 -2.44
CA GLU A 286 -15.90 19.45 -1.87
C GLU A 286 -15.82 18.38 -2.97
N VAL A 287 -15.21 17.23 -2.66
CA VAL A 287 -15.47 16.02 -3.41
C VAL A 287 -16.98 15.84 -3.35
N GLN A 288 -17.70 16.30 -4.37
CA GLN A 288 -19.10 15.94 -4.50
C GLN A 288 -19.11 14.42 -4.47
N GLU A 289 -19.76 13.82 -3.48
CA GLU A 289 -20.21 12.45 -3.61
C GLU A 289 -20.91 12.40 -4.97
N ASP A 290 -20.27 11.72 -5.93
CA ASP A 290 -20.78 11.58 -7.28
C ASP A 290 -22.12 10.86 -7.22
N THR A 291 -23.18 11.64 -7.01
CA THR A 291 -24.48 11.22 -7.49
C THR A 291 -24.39 11.33 -9.01
N CYS A 292 -23.99 10.20 -9.62
CA CYS A 292 -23.87 10.01 -11.06
C CYS A 292 -25.13 10.52 -11.76
N THR A 293 -25.10 11.73 -12.28
CA THR A 293 -26.28 12.43 -12.83
C THR A 293 -26.17 12.71 -14.33
N ASP A 294 -25.04 12.36 -14.99
CA ASP A 294 -24.96 12.47 -16.43
C ASP A 294 -25.04 11.11 -17.14
N ASP A 295 -25.67 11.13 -18.34
CA ASP A 295 -25.91 9.95 -19.17
C ASP A 295 -24.59 9.25 -19.61
N ALA A 296 -23.47 9.97 -19.73
CA ALA A 296 -22.19 9.43 -20.16
C ALA A 296 -21.53 8.62 -19.05
N THR A 297 -21.55 9.12 -17.82
CA THR A 297 -21.03 8.43 -16.63
C THR A 297 -21.90 7.23 -16.28
N ALA A 298 -23.24 7.35 -16.35
CA ALA A 298 -24.16 6.22 -16.17
C ALA A 298 -23.92 5.09 -17.19
N LYS A 299 -23.63 5.45 -18.44
CA LYS A 299 -23.29 4.49 -19.50
C LYS A 299 -21.92 3.83 -19.29
N ALA A 300 -20.93 4.59 -18.83
CA ALA A 300 -19.60 4.07 -18.48
C ALA A 300 -19.70 3.05 -17.34
N TRP A 301 -20.45 3.38 -16.28
CA TRP A 301 -20.74 2.46 -15.16
C TRP A 301 -21.51 1.21 -15.62
N GLY A 302 -22.48 1.35 -16.53
CA GLY A 302 -23.21 0.24 -17.11
C GLY A 302 -22.30 -0.72 -17.87
N ASN A 303 -21.35 -0.20 -18.65
CA ASN A 303 -20.37 -1.00 -19.39
C ASN A 303 -19.40 -1.71 -18.43
N ALA A 304 -18.90 -1.00 -17.44
CA ALA A 304 -18.01 -1.53 -16.41
C ALA A 304 -18.66 -2.68 -15.64
N ARG A 305 -19.91 -2.48 -15.20
CA ARG A 305 -20.70 -3.51 -14.53
C ARG A 305 -20.88 -4.76 -15.40
N ASN A 306 -21.19 -4.59 -16.70
CA ASN A 306 -21.38 -5.71 -17.60
C ASN A 306 -20.10 -6.49 -17.85
N GLU A 307 -18.94 -5.81 -17.96
CA GLU A 307 -17.63 -6.46 -18.06
C GLU A 307 -17.31 -7.29 -16.82
N LEU A 308 -17.58 -6.75 -15.62
CA LEU A 308 -17.40 -7.46 -14.34
C LEU A 308 -18.35 -8.65 -14.21
N LEU A 309 -19.61 -8.52 -14.63
CA LEU A 309 -20.58 -9.62 -14.63
C LEU A 309 -20.17 -10.75 -15.57
N ASP A 310 -19.62 -10.43 -16.75
CA ASP A 310 -19.11 -11.43 -17.68
C ASP A 310 -17.93 -12.21 -17.07
N LYS A 311 -16.97 -11.51 -16.48
CA LYS A 311 -15.82 -12.14 -15.79
C LYS A 311 -16.26 -12.97 -14.58
N ALA A 312 -17.21 -12.49 -13.79
CA ALA A 312 -17.80 -13.26 -12.70
C ALA A 312 -18.48 -14.54 -13.22
N GLY A 313 -19.20 -14.47 -14.35
CA GLY A 313 -19.78 -15.63 -15.01
C GLY A 313 -18.74 -16.67 -15.45
N GLN A 314 -17.60 -16.23 -15.98
CA GLN A 314 -16.46 -17.09 -16.33
C GLN A 314 -15.86 -17.78 -15.10
N LEU A 315 -15.73 -17.07 -13.96
CA LEU A 315 -15.27 -17.65 -12.69
C LEU A 315 -16.22 -18.72 -12.16
N VAL A 316 -17.52 -18.47 -12.20
CA VAL A 316 -18.54 -19.46 -11.80
C VAL A 316 -18.47 -20.69 -12.69
N GLY A 317 -18.28 -20.51 -14.01
CA GLY A 317 -18.10 -21.61 -14.96
C GLY A 317 -16.87 -22.45 -14.66
N ALA A 318 -15.72 -21.82 -14.45
CA ALA A 318 -14.46 -22.48 -14.11
C ALA A 318 -14.53 -23.22 -12.76
N SER A 319 -15.17 -22.62 -11.75
CA SER A 319 -15.42 -23.26 -10.45
C SER A 319 -16.32 -24.50 -10.58
N GLY A 320 -17.36 -24.43 -11.42
CA GLY A 320 -18.22 -25.58 -11.74
C GLY A 320 -17.45 -26.73 -12.40
N GLU A 321 -16.56 -26.42 -13.34
CA GLU A 321 -15.70 -27.42 -13.99
C GLU A 321 -14.75 -28.11 -13.00
N ILE A 322 -14.14 -27.38 -12.08
CA ILE A 322 -13.27 -27.98 -11.05
C ILE A 322 -14.06 -28.96 -10.19
N ARG A 323 -15.24 -28.57 -9.73
CA ARG A 323 -16.11 -29.43 -8.94
C ARG A 323 -16.50 -30.69 -9.70
N TYR A 324 -16.80 -30.57 -10.97
CA TYR A 324 -17.17 -31.70 -11.84
C TYR A 324 -15.99 -32.66 -12.02
N LYS A 325 -14.81 -32.16 -12.31
CA LYS A 325 -13.60 -32.98 -12.47
C LYS A 325 -13.13 -33.63 -11.18
N ALA A 326 -13.27 -32.95 -10.03
CA ALA A 326 -13.01 -33.55 -8.73
C ALA A 326 -13.95 -34.72 -8.43
N GLU A 327 -15.22 -34.61 -8.79
CA GLU A 327 -16.20 -35.71 -8.66
C GLU A 327 -15.89 -36.86 -9.60
N ASP A 328 -15.44 -36.61 -10.83
CA ASP A 328 -14.99 -37.64 -11.75
C ASP A 328 -13.76 -38.38 -11.27
N ILE A 329 -12.80 -37.67 -10.67
CA ILE A 329 -11.63 -38.27 -10.00
C ILE A 329 -12.08 -39.19 -8.86
N ARG A 330 -13.01 -38.74 -8.01
CA ARG A 330 -13.56 -39.53 -6.91
C ARG A 330 -14.19 -40.84 -7.44
N LYS A 331 -15.05 -40.75 -8.46
CA LYS A 331 -15.70 -41.90 -9.06
C LYS A 331 -14.70 -42.86 -9.74
N ALA A 332 -13.69 -42.31 -10.43
CA ALA A 332 -12.63 -43.09 -11.03
C ALA A 332 -11.80 -43.85 -10.00
N LEU A 333 -11.46 -43.18 -8.87
CA LEU A 333 -10.74 -43.82 -7.75
C LEU A 333 -11.55 -44.92 -7.07
N GLU A 334 -12.89 -44.75 -6.95
CA GLU A 334 -13.79 -45.76 -6.39
C GLU A 334 -13.97 -46.98 -7.32
N ALA A 335 -13.83 -46.78 -8.63
CA ALA A 335 -13.99 -47.85 -9.64
C ALA A 335 -12.70 -48.63 -9.96
N LEU A 336 -11.55 -48.19 -9.45
CA LEU A 336 -10.25 -48.82 -9.74
C LEU A 336 -10.00 -50.05 -8.87
N GLU A 337 -10.14 -51.22 -9.44
CA GLU A 337 -9.53 -52.48 -8.97
C GLU A 337 -8.04 -52.47 -9.37
N THR A 338 -7.17 -52.94 -8.47
CA THR A 338 -5.71 -52.93 -8.58
C THR A 338 -5.15 -53.52 -9.86
N GLY A 339 -4.49 -52.73 -10.74
CA GLY A 339 -3.83 -53.16 -11.97
C GLY A 339 -2.75 -52.15 -12.46
N ALA A 340 -1.96 -52.57 -13.46
CA ALA A 340 -0.80 -51.85 -13.97
C ALA A 340 -1.11 -50.49 -14.62
N ASP A 341 -2.38 -50.22 -15.00
CA ASP A 341 -2.80 -48.94 -15.62
C ASP A 341 -3.28 -47.89 -14.63
N PHE A 342 -3.28 -48.17 -13.33
CA PHE A 342 -3.73 -47.31 -12.28
C PHE A 342 -2.98 -45.96 -12.27
N GLY A 343 -1.64 -46.01 -12.35
CA GLY A 343 -0.79 -44.84 -12.28
C GLY A 343 -1.03 -43.85 -13.45
N GLN A 344 -1.21 -44.36 -14.66
CA GLN A 344 -1.45 -43.52 -15.84
C GLN A 344 -2.83 -42.88 -15.82
N ALA A 345 -3.86 -43.60 -15.42
CA ALA A 345 -5.23 -43.09 -15.32
C ALA A 345 -5.32 -41.97 -14.26
N VAL A 346 -4.72 -42.17 -13.09
CA VAL A 346 -4.64 -41.16 -12.02
C VAL A 346 -3.86 -39.93 -12.50
N TRP A 347 -2.71 -40.12 -13.18
CA TRP A 347 -1.90 -39.02 -13.71
C TRP A 347 -2.67 -38.15 -14.71
N ASN A 348 -3.44 -38.78 -15.61
CA ASN A 348 -4.27 -38.06 -16.60
C ASN A 348 -5.39 -37.25 -15.92
N LEU A 349 -6.02 -37.79 -14.87
CA LEU A 349 -7.06 -37.10 -14.11
C LEU A 349 -6.51 -35.87 -13.36
N PHE A 350 -5.36 -36.03 -12.73
CA PHE A 350 -4.70 -34.91 -12.06
C PHE A 350 -4.17 -33.85 -13.04
N GLY A 351 -3.67 -34.24 -14.21
CA GLY A 351 -3.29 -33.32 -15.27
C GLY A 351 -4.45 -32.44 -15.71
N ASN A 352 -5.61 -33.06 -16.00
CA ASN A 352 -6.83 -32.32 -16.38
C ASN A 352 -7.34 -31.38 -15.28
N LEU A 353 -7.23 -31.78 -14.00
CA LEU A 353 -7.60 -30.91 -12.89
C LEU A 353 -6.65 -29.71 -12.78
N ASN A 354 -5.34 -29.95 -12.91
CA ASN A 354 -4.34 -28.90 -12.88
C ASN A 354 -4.55 -27.85 -13.98
N ASP A 355 -4.88 -28.29 -15.21
CA ASP A 355 -5.18 -27.38 -16.34
C ASP A 355 -6.43 -26.51 -16.04
N THR A 356 -7.45 -27.10 -15.42
CA THR A 356 -8.66 -26.37 -15.02
C THR A 356 -8.36 -25.37 -13.90
N MET A 357 -7.53 -25.74 -12.92
CA MET A 357 -7.08 -24.84 -11.86
C MET A 357 -6.25 -23.68 -12.43
N ASN A 358 -5.34 -23.94 -13.37
CA ASN A 358 -4.57 -22.90 -14.05
C ASN A 358 -5.47 -21.95 -14.83
N ASN A 359 -6.51 -22.45 -15.50
CA ASN A 359 -7.50 -21.62 -16.18
C ASN A 359 -8.27 -20.74 -15.17
N MET A 360 -8.66 -21.29 -14.03
CA MET A 360 -9.31 -20.50 -12.98
C MET A 360 -8.41 -19.38 -12.44
N HIS A 361 -7.13 -19.68 -12.16
CA HIS A 361 -6.17 -18.66 -11.74
C HIS A 361 -6.01 -17.54 -12.78
N ARG A 362 -5.99 -17.89 -14.08
CA ARG A 362 -5.95 -16.89 -15.15
C ARG A 362 -7.20 -16.00 -15.15
N VAL A 363 -8.40 -16.59 -15.01
CA VAL A 363 -9.66 -15.83 -14.99
C VAL A 363 -9.76 -14.95 -13.74
N ILE A 364 -9.28 -15.42 -12.57
CA ILE A 364 -9.18 -14.61 -11.36
C ILE A 364 -8.27 -13.39 -11.59
N GLY A 365 -7.08 -13.60 -12.17
CA GLY A 365 -6.17 -12.51 -12.48
C GLY A 365 -6.75 -11.50 -13.48
N GLU A 366 -7.49 -11.95 -14.49
CA GLU A 366 -8.20 -11.06 -15.43
C GLU A 366 -9.34 -10.28 -14.74
N PHE A 367 -10.06 -10.91 -13.82
CA PHE A 367 -11.09 -10.26 -13.01
C PHE A 367 -10.50 -9.17 -12.11
N GLU A 368 -9.42 -9.49 -11.38
CA GLU A 368 -8.69 -8.52 -10.55
C GLU A 368 -8.18 -7.33 -11.37
N GLN A 369 -7.58 -7.58 -12.54
CA GLN A 369 -7.13 -6.51 -13.45
C GLN A 369 -8.30 -5.63 -13.93
N THR A 370 -9.44 -6.24 -14.23
CA THR A 370 -10.66 -5.53 -14.67
C THR A 370 -11.21 -4.66 -13.53
N MET A 371 -11.28 -5.20 -12.30
CA MET A 371 -11.66 -4.46 -11.10
C MET A 371 -10.76 -3.24 -10.90
N HIS A 372 -9.44 -3.43 -10.87
CA HIS A 372 -8.48 -2.33 -10.71
C HIS A 372 -8.55 -1.30 -11.84
N LYS A 373 -8.85 -1.71 -13.07
CA LYS A 373 -9.07 -0.79 -14.18
C LYS A 373 -10.33 0.06 -13.95
N GLN A 374 -11.42 -0.55 -13.46
CA GLN A 374 -12.67 0.17 -13.19
C GLN A 374 -12.55 1.12 -12.01
N GLU A 375 -11.87 0.73 -10.93
CA GLU A 375 -11.54 1.63 -9.82
C GLU A 375 -10.73 2.84 -10.30
N ARG A 376 -9.70 2.62 -11.15
CA ARG A 376 -8.91 3.69 -11.74
C ARG A 376 -9.76 4.65 -12.59
N ASN A 377 -10.65 4.12 -13.40
CA ASN A 377 -11.52 4.92 -14.27
C ASN A 377 -12.55 5.74 -13.48
N ALA A 378 -13.10 5.18 -12.41
CA ALA A 378 -14.04 5.85 -11.53
C ALA A 378 -13.41 7.08 -10.84
N VAL A 379 -12.15 6.96 -10.39
CA VAL A 379 -11.41 8.07 -9.75
C VAL A 379 -10.90 9.09 -10.78
N ALA A 380 -10.67 8.67 -12.05
CA ALA A 380 -10.11 9.55 -13.09
C ALA A 380 -11.04 10.68 -13.52
N ALA A 381 -12.34 10.59 -13.26
CA ALA A 381 -13.31 11.64 -13.60
C ALA A 381 -13.23 12.90 -12.70
N GLY A 382 -12.54 12.84 -11.55
CA GLY A 382 -12.50 13.90 -10.54
C GLY A 382 -11.29 14.84 -10.55
N GLY A 383 -10.40 14.78 -11.54
CA GLY A 383 -9.10 15.49 -11.55
C GLY A 383 -9.16 16.96 -11.97
N ASP A 384 -10.18 17.74 -11.56
CA ASP A 384 -10.20 19.19 -11.83
C ASP A 384 -9.09 19.90 -11.05
N CYS A 385 -8.18 20.58 -11.78
CA CYS A 385 -7.06 21.36 -11.26
C CYS A 385 -7.38 22.87 -11.25
N THR A 386 -8.66 23.26 -11.18
CA THR A 386 -9.08 24.65 -11.22
C THR A 386 -8.43 25.45 -10.10
N GLY A 387 -7.85 26.59 -10.43
CA GLY A 387 -7.25 27.52 -9.46
C GLY A 387 -5.81 27.24 -9.08
N GLY A 388 -5.19 26.16 -9.55
CA GLY A 388 -3.78 25.87 -9.27
C GLY A 388 -2.81 26.76 -10.04
N GLU A 389 -1.65 27.08 -9.44
CA GLU A 389 -0.56 27.80 -10.07
C GLU A 389 0.01 27.00 -11.25
N SER A 390 0.09 27.65 -12.43
CA SER A 390 0.70 27.02 -13.59
C SER A 390 2.23 27.13 -13.52
N LEU A 391 2.91 26.02 -13.81
CA LEU A 391 4.36 25.98 -13.92
C LEU A 391 4.81 25.98 -15.40
N GLU A 392 6.00 26.50 -15.64
CA GLU A 392 6.56 26.63 -17.00
C GLU A 392 6.99 25.25 -17.54
N ILE A 393 6.58 24.96 -18.78
CA ILE A 393 7.16 23.89 -19.60
C ILE A 393 7.95 24.56 -20.73
N ARG A 394 9.25 24.28 -20.82
CA ARG A 394 10.14 24.82 -21.85
C ARG A 394 11.02 23.72 -22.42
N ASP A 395 11.07 23.60 -23.73
CA ASP A 395 11.90 22.64 -24.47
C ASP A 395 11.74 21.18 -24.00
N GLY A 396 10.50 20.78 -23.66
CA GLY A 396 10.18 19.43 -23.16
C GLY A 396 10.60 19.18 -21.71
N LYS A 397 10.88 20.24 -20.96
CA LYS A 397 11.23 20.18 -19.55
C LYS A 397 10.25 20.98 -18.69
N LEU A 398 9.94 20.45 -17.52
CA LEU A 398 9.28 21.17 -16.44
C LEU A 398 10.33 22.01 -15.69
N ILE A 399 10.05 23.31 -15.57
CA ILE A 399 10.92 24.25 -14.85
C ILE A 399 10.38 24.44 -13.45
N VAL A 400 11.21 24.17 -12.44
CA VAL A 400 10.83 24.24 -11.05
C VAL A 400 11.87 25.00 -10.25
N ASP A 401 11.43 26.07 -9.58
CA ASP A 401 12.24 26.83 -8.61
C ASP A 401 11.70 26.53 -7.21
N LEU A 402 12.53 25.93 -6.37
CA LEU A 402 12.16 25.55 -5.01
C LEU A 402 12.96 26.35 -3.97
N PRO A 403 12.29 26.92 -2.96
CA PRO A 403 12.97 27.44 -1.78
C PRO A 403 13.75 26.33 -1.04
N ALA A 404 14.58 26.73 -0.10
CA ALA A 404 15.25 25.81 0.82
C ALA A 404 14.24 24.92 1.55
N ASN A 405 14.50 23.63 1.63
CA ASN A 405 13.71 22.65 2.40
C ASN A 405 12.22 22.59 2.00
N LYS A 406 11.90 22.85 0.74
CA LYS A 406 10.53 22.80 0.18
C LYS A 406 10.43 21.83 -0.97
N GLY A 407 9.19 21.43 -1.27
CA GLY A 407 8.83 20.58 -2.38
C GLY A 407 7.54 21.05 -3.06
N VAL A 408 7.28 20.50 -4.22
CA VAL A 408 6.07 20.75 -5.01
C VAL A 408 5.53 19.41 -5.55
N VAL A 409 4.22 19.34 -5.74
CA VAL A 409 3.52 18.25 -6.41
C VAL A 409 2.83 18.83 -7.64
N VAL A 410 3.18 18.34 -8.83
CA VAL A 410 2.79 18.94 -10.11
C VAL A 410 2.03 17.92 -10.95
N TYR A 411 0.85 18.30 -11.40
CA TYR A 411 0.08 17.51 -12.36
C TYR A 411 0.44 17.91 -13.80
N LEU A 412 0.75 16.91 -14.61
CA LEU A 412 1.07 17.06 -16.03
C LEU A 412 -0.05 16.49 -16.88
N THR A 413 -0.55 17.32 -17.81
CA THR A 413 -1.64 16.93 -18.72
C THR A 413 -1.50 17.64 -20.08
N ASN A 414 -2.26 17.17 -21.08
CA ASN A 414 -2.44 17.79 -22.39
C ASN A 414 -3.78 18.50 -22.54
N GLU A 415 -4.60 18.52 -21.49
CA GLU A 415 -5.94 19.11 -21.50
C GLU A 415 -5.98 20.57 -21.05
#